data_e6889c1a8d411036db8d6f9786e6769e
#
_entry.id   e6889c1a8d411036db8d6f9786e6769e
#
_cell.length_a   1.000
_cell.length_b   1.000
_cell.length_c   1.000
_cell.angle_alpha   90.00
_cell.angle_beta   90.00
_cell.angle_gamma   90.00
#
_symmetry.space_group_name_H-M   'P 1'
#
loop_
_entity.id
_entity.type
_entity.pdbx_description
1 polymer ?
#
loop_
_entity_poly.entity_id
_entity_poly.type
_entity_poly.pdbx_seq_one_letter_code
_entity_poly.pdbx_strand_id
1 'polypeptide(L)'
;NLSRMLPLRFLHPAGMDIALLSPDGGGKTTILNALKEYGVTSFSGVERKYVRPGLFQNIGQYKPNAKPEMADNPNPHGREPDGLVKSWIRFLIYLVDFTVGYYLKVVPLKWKRKLVIFDRYYYDYFVDMYRYHYSLPKWVPKFFSVIIPKPKITFILYAQPEILYYRKRELTLEETTRQCVAFTDVAKKVKSAVLIDVDRPIDDIVKEIVSHIINRRVELTKHKLK
;
A
#
# COMPACT_ATOMS: atom_id res chain seq x y z
N ASN A 1 8.79 -0.82 -37.29
CA ASN A 1 9.32 -0.12 -36.08
C ASN A 1 8.98 -0.85 -34.75
N LEU A 2 8.75 -2.18 -34.83
CA LEU A 2 8.55 -3.03 -33.64
C LEU A 2 9.78 -3.07 -32.73
N SER A 3 10.99 -3.02 -33.29
CA SER A 3 12.27 -3.09 -32.56
C SER A 3 12.52 -1.88 -31.64
N ARG A 4 11.97 -0.71 -31.98
CA ARG A 4 12.03 0.48 -31.08
C ARG A 4 10.95 0.49 -29.99
N MET A 5 9.84 -0.23 -30.18
CA MET A 5 8.74 -0.27 -29.21
C MET A 5 8.99 -1.32 -28.10
N LEU A 6 9.76 -2.36 -28.35
CA LEU A 6 10.08 -3.38 -27.36
C LEU A 6 10.83 -2.84 -26.14
N PRO A 7 11.97 -2.14 -26.29
CA PRO A 7 12.69 -1.57 -25.14
C PRO A 7 11.87 -0.53 -24.38
N LEU A 8 11.05 0.27 -25.06
CA LEU A 8 10.15 1.24 -24.41
C LEU A 8 9.08 0.58 -23.55
N ARG A 9 8.56 -0.59 -23.96
CA ARG A 9 7.62 -1.38 -23.15
C ARG A 9 8.25 -1.96 -21.88
N PHE A 10 9.53 -2.35 -21.93
CA PHE A 10 10.25 -2.82 -20.75
C PHE A 10 10.50 -1.71 -19.73
N LEU A 11 10.93 -0.54 -20.20
CA LEU A 11 11.21 0.62 -19.35
C LEU A 11 9.91 1.27 -18.82
N HIS A 12 8.81 1.18 -19.59
CA HIS A 12 7.55 1.82 -19.27
C HIS A 12 6.38 0.83 -19.35
N PRO A 13 6.20 -0.04 -18.35
CA PRO A 13 5.15 -1.04 -18.33
C PRO A 13 3.75 -0.37 -18.41
N ALA A 14 2.84 -1.04 -19.12
CA ALA A 14 1.46 -0.55 -19.29
C ALA A 14 0.58 -0.80 -18.05
N GLY A 15 1.00 -1.66 -17.14
CA GLY A 15 0.40 -1.83 -15.82
C GLY A 15 0.82 -0.74 -14.85
N MET A 16 0.13 -0.65 -13.74
CA MET A 16 0.36 0.37 -12.71
C MET A 16 0.29 -0.24 -11.31
N ASP A 17 0.95 0.39 -10.37
CA ASP A 17 0.89 0.05 -8.96
C ASP A 17 0.34 1.24 -8.16
N ILE A 18 -0.51 0.92 -7.19
CA ILE A 18 -1.08 1.87 -6.24
C ILE A 18 -0.97 1.32 -4.82
N ALA A 19 -1.05 2.18 -3.83
CA ALA A 19 -1.14 1.77 -2.43
C ALA A 19 -2.43 2.31 -1.80
N LEU A 20 -3.04 1.51 -0.92
CA LEU A 20 -4.15 1.89 -0.07
C LEU A 20 -3.68 1.91 1.38
N LEU A 21 -3.69 3.07 2.00
CA LEU A 21 -3.28 3.29 3.38
C LEU A 21 -4.45 3.82 4.18
N SER A 22 -4.62 3.39 5.40
CA SER A 22 -5.55 3.98 6.36
C SER A 22 -5.28 3.48 7.76
N PRO A 23 -5.77 4.16 8.79
CA PRO A 23 -6.03 3.55 10.08
C PRO A 23 -6.95 2.33 9.95
N ASP A 24 -7.09 1.56 11.02
CA ASP A 24 -8.09 0.49 11.05
C ASP A 24 -9.51 1.10 11.01
N GLY A 25 -10.46 0.37 10.46
CA GLY A 25 -11.81 0.90 10.21
C GLY A 25 -11.99 1.73 8.92
N GLY A 26 -10.91 2.06 8.19
CA GLY A 26 -10.98 2.87 6.95
C GLY A 26 -11.51 2.14 5.71
N GLY A 27 -12.07 0.92 5.84
CA GLY A 27 -12.75 0.24 4.74
C GLY A 27 -11.86 -0.34 3.64
N LYS A 28 -10.54 -0.49 3.86
CA LYS A 28 -9.59 -1.00 2.85
C LYS A 28 -10.06 -2.27 2.15
N THR A 29 -10.47 -3.28 2.92
CA THR A 29 -10.90 -4.58 2.37
C THR A 29 -12.14 -4.45 1.49
N THR A 30 -13.11 -3.64 1.90
CA THR A 30 -14.33 -3.37 1.14
C THR A 30 -14.00 -2.68 -0.19
N ILE A 31 -13.16 -1.64 -0.15
CA ILE A 31 -12.71 -0.93 -1.35
C ILE A 31 -11.92 -1.85 -2.28
N LEU A 32 -11.01 -2.68 -1.73
CA LEU A 32 -10.25 -3.66 -2.51
C LEU A 32 -11.14 -4.66 -3.23
N ASN A 33 -12.17 -5.18 -2.56
CA ASN A 33 -13.12 -6.13 -3.15
C ASN A 33 -13.93 -5.43 -4.23
N ALA A 34 -14.44 -4.23 -3.97
CA ALA A 34 -15.16 -3.45 -4.97
C ALA A 34 -14.28 -3.14 -6.20
N LEU A 35 -13.02 -2.72 -6.03
CA LEU A 35 -12.10 -2.48 -7.14
C LEU A 35 -11.81 -3.74 -7.97
N LYS A 36 -11.84 -4.92 -7.37
CA LYS A 36 -11.71 -6.19 -8.09
C LYS A 36 -12.96 -6.51 -8.90
N GLU A 37 -14.14 -6.29 -8.31
CA GLU A 37 -15.43 -6.57 -8.90
C GLU A 37 -15.77 -5.60 -10.04
N TYR A 38 -15.60 -4.32 -9.84
CA TYR A 38 -15.76 -3.30 -10.88
C TYR A 38 -14.79 -3.48 -12.06
N GLY A 39 -13.80 -4.34 -11.90
CA GLY A 39 -12.79 -4.63 -12.91
C GLY A 39 -12.33 -3.35 -13.55
N VAL A 40 -11.23 -2.75 -13.10
CA VAL A 40 -10.71 -1.55 -13.75
C VAL A 40 -10.35 -1.94 -15.18
N THR A 41 -11.33 -1.83 -16.10
CA THR A 41 -11.35 -2.36 -17.47
C THR A 41 -10.15 -1.97 -18.31
N SER A 42 -9.44 -0.95 -17.84
CA SER A 42 -8.17 -0.49 -18.42
C SER A 42 -7.00 -1.45 -18.21
N PHE A 43 -7.11 -2.43 -17.31
CA PHE A 43 -6.04 -3.39 -16.98
C PHE A 43 -6.46 -4.81 -17.30
N SER A 44 -5.49 -5.72 -17.48
CA SER A 44 -5.76 -7.14 -17.74
C SER A 44 -6.19 -7.90 -16.46
N GLY A 45 -6.20 -7.26 -15.32
CA GLY A 45 -6.61 -7.79 -14.03
C GLY A 45 -6.01 -7.02 -12.87
N VAL A 46 -6.52 -7.32 -11.69
CA VAL A 46 -6.11 -6.70 -10.42
C VAL A 46 -5.35 -7.72 -9.57
N GLU A 47 -4.23 -7.32 -9.00
CA GLU A 47 -3.41 -8.16 -8.12
C GLU A 47 -3.23 -7.46 -6.77
N ARG A 48 -3.64 -8.09 -5.67
CA ARG A 48 -3.42 -7.57 -4.31
C ARG A 48 -2.06 -8.03 -3.79
N LYS A 49 -1.33 -7.12 -3.20
CA LYS A 49 -0.13 -7.39 -2.38
C LYS A 49 -0.36 -6.83 -0.98
N TYR A 50 -0.16 -7.67 0.03
CA TYR A 50 -0.29 -7.23 1.42
C TYR A 50 1.05 -6.70 1.92
N VAL A 51 1.10 -5.42 2.27
CA VAL A 51 2.26 -4.67 2.77
C VAL A 51 3.44 -4.67 1.81
N ARG A 52 3.95 -5.83 1.41
CA ARG A 52 5.23 -6.03 0.71
C ARG A 52 5.07 -6.70 -0.65
N PRO A 53 6.04 -6.55 -1.56
CA PRO A 53 6.08 -7.28 -2.85
C PRO A 53 5.95 -8.80 -2.74
N GLY A 54 6.51 -9.40 -1.68
CA GLY A 54 6.36 -10.83 -1.37
C GLY A 54 7.47 -11.70 -1.97
N LEU A 55 8.71 -11.22 -1.98
CA LEU A 55 9.89 -12.04 -2.30
C LEU A 55 10.10 -13.08 -1.19
N PHE A 56 9.93 -12.66 0.05
CA PHE A 56 10.03 -13.50 1.25
C PHE A 56 8.64 -13.70 1.87
N GLN A 57 7.79 -14.50 1.23
CA GLN A 57 6.38 -14.66 1.61
C GLN A 57 6.19 -15.18 3.04
N ASN A 58 7.10 -16.03 3.53
CA ASN A 58 6.93 -16.74 4.80
C ASN A 58 7.69 -16.11 5.98
N ILE A 59 8.49 -15.07 5.75
CA ILE A 59 9.26 -14.43 6.81
C ILE A 59 8.43 -13.30 7.42
N GLY A 60 8.01 -13.51 8.66
CA GLY A 60 7.29 -12.50 9.46
C GLY A 60 5.80 -12.35 9.15
N GLN A 61 5.21 -13.21 8.33
CA GLN A 61 3.76 -13.34 8.22
C GLN A 61 3.26 -14.33 9.28
N TYR A 62 2.23 -13.92 9.99
CA TYR A 62 1.56 -14.76 10.97
C TYR A 62 0.79 -15.86 10.23
N LYS A 63 1.35 -17.09 10.22
CA LYS A 63 0.89 -18.34 9.60
C LYS A 63 1.04 -18.43 8.07
N PRO A 64 1.77 -19.44 7.57
CA PRO A 64 1.99 -19.68 6.13
C PRO A 64 0.72 -20.05 5.34
N ASN A 65 -0.37 -20.42 6.00
CA ASN A 65 -1.66 -20.81 5.39
C ASN A 65 -2.82 -19.87 5.73
N ALA A 66 -2.57 -18.70 6.29
CA ALA A 66 -3.65 -17.75 6.53
C ALA A 66 -4.24 -17.26 5.20
N LYS A 67 -5.55 -17.49 5.02
CA LYS A 67 -6.29 -16.85 3.93
C LYS A 67 -6.04 -15.34 3.98
N PRO A 68 -6.02 -14.63 2.84
CA PRO A 68 -5.81 -13.16 2.80
C PRO A 68 -6.72 -12.37 3.76
N GLU A 69 -7.90 -12.92 4.07
CA GLU A 69 -8.88 -12.37 5.02
C GLU A 69 -8.44 -12.48 6.49
N MET A 70 -7.50 -13.40 6.80
CA MET A 70 -6.95 -13.58 8.17
C MET A 70 -5.65 -12.81 8.40
N ALA A 71 -5.20 -12.01 7.45
CA ALA A 71 -3.99 -11.20 7.60
C ALA A 71 -4.20 -9.99 8.53
N ASP A 72 -5.44 -9.63 8.86
CA ASP A 72 -5.75 -8.63 9.87
C ASP A 72 -5.60 -9.26 11.27
N ASN A 73 -4.53 -8.85 11.96
CA ASN A 73 -4.35 -9.21 13.36
C ASN A 73 -5.41 -8.46 14.20
N PRO A 74 -6.34 -9.13 14.89
CA PRO A 74 -7.38 -8.48 15.69
C PRO A 74 -6.82 -7.67 16.87
N ASN A 75 -5.56 -7.91 17.24
CA ASN A 75 -4.86 -7.12 18.24
C ASN A 75 -3.46 -6.74 17.71
N PRO A 76 -3.36 -5.70 16.87
CA PRO A 76 -2.10 -5.34 16.21
C PRO A 76 -1.01 -4.90 17.19
N HIS A 77 -1.39 -4.43 18.38
CA HIS A 77 -0.48 -4.00 19.45
C HIS A 77 -0.37 -5.02 20.60
N GLY A 78 -0.95 -6.20 20.48
CA GLY A 78 -1.00 -7.21 21.52
C GLY A 78 0.32 -7.94 21.80
N ARG A 79 1.38 -7.63 21.06
CA ARG A 79 2.72 -8.18 21.25
C ARG A 79 3.74 -7.06 21.33
N GLU A 80 4.61 -7.14 22.31
CA GLU A 80 5.72 -6.19 22.43
C GLU A 80 6.67 -6.22 21.22
N PRO A 81 7.30 -5.09 20.88
CA PRO A 81 8.32 -5.02 19.85
C PRO A 81 9.49 -5.97 20.15
N ASP A 82 10.05 -6.54 19.11
CA ASP A 82 11.25 -7.36 19.20
C ASP A 82 12.46 -6.52 19.66
N GLY A 83 13.44 -7.15 20.30
CA GLY A 83 14.71 -6.48 20.63
C GLY A 83 15.42 -5.89 19.41
N LEU A 84 16.32 -4.94 19.61
CA LEU A 84 16.99 -4.15 18.56
C LEU A 84 17.59 -5.02 17.44
N VAL A 85 18.33 -6.08 17.79
CA VAL A 85 18.99 -6.94 16.79
C VAL A 85 17.95 -7.64 15.88
N LYS A 86 16.91 -8.22 16.45
CA LYS A 86 15.83 -8.83 15.68
C LYS A 86 15.08 -7.82 14.81
N SER A 87 14.86 -6.62 15.34
CA SER A 87 14.23 -5.51 14.60
C SER A 87 15.06 -5.10 13.40
N TRP A 88 16.39 -5.00 13.53
CA TRP A 88 17.28 -4.72 12.41
C TRP A 88 17.27 -5.82 11.35
N ILE A 89 17.41 -7.08 11.76
CA ILE A 89 17.40 -8.21 10.82
C ILE A 89 16.08 -8.22 10.03
N ARG A 90 14.95 -8.10 10.71
CA ARG A 90 13.62 -8.06 10.07
C ARG A 90 13.49 -6.86 9.14
N PHE A 91 13.94 -5.68 9.56
CA PHE A 91 13.90 -4.47 8.75
C PHE A 91 14.72 -4.62 7.47
N LEU A 92 15.94 -5.17 7.55
CA LEU A 92 16.79 -5.39 6.38
C LEU A 92 16.17 -6.40 5.39
N ILE A 93 15.59 -7.49 5.89
CA ILE A 93 14.86 -8.46 5.05
C ILE A 93 13.71 -7.77 4.33
N TYR A 94 12.93 -6.94 5.04
CA TYR A 94 11.82 -6.22 4.45
C TYR A 94 12.28 -5.13 3.48
N LEU A 95 13.41 -4.49 3.75
CA LEU A 95 14.02 -3.52 2.84
C LEU A 95 14.40 -4.17 1.52
N VAL A 96 15.01 -5.37 1.55
CA VAL A 96 15.32 -6.15 0.35
C VAL A 96 14.03 -6.56 -0.37
N ASP A 97 12.98 -6.96 0.35
CA ASP A 97 11.69 -7.28 -0.27
C ASP A 97 11.07 -6.05 -0.95
N PHE A 98 11.09 -4.89 -0.31
CA PHE A 98 10.57 -3.65 -0.90
C PHE A 98 11.38 -3.15 -2.09
N THR A 99 12.69 -3.43 -2.14
CA THR A 99 13.58 -3.02 -3.23
C THR A 99 13.66 -4.12 -4.29
N VAL A 100 14.47 -5.15 -4.07
CA VAL A 100 14.68 -6.25 -5.03
C VAL A 100 13.36 -6.98 -5.33
N GLY A 101 12.57 -7.28 -4.30
CA GLY A 101 11.27 -7.95 -4.45
C GLY A 101 10.30 -7.15 -5.31
N TYR A 102 10.32 -5.82 -5.27
CA TYR A 102 9.52 -5.00 -6.16
C TYR A 102 9.84 -5.26 -7.63
N TYR A 103 11.12 -5.28 -8.00
CA TYR A 103 11.53 -5.54 -9.39
C TYR A 103 11.22 -6.97 -9.82
N LEU A 104 11.37 -7.96 -8.95
CA LEU A 104 11.16 -9.37 -9.28
C LEU A 104 9.69 -9.80 -9.24
N LYS A 105 8.84 -9.19 -8.42
CA LYS A 105 7.45 -9.63 -8.19
C LYS A 105 6.40 -8.65 -8.68
N VAL A 106 6.68 -7.34 -8.71
CA VAL A 106 5.69 -6.31 -9.07
C VAL A 106 5.88 -5.87 -10.52
N VAL A 107 7.11 -5.60 -10.95
CA VAL A 107 7.38 -5.14 -12.32
C VAL A 107 6.90 -6.14 -13.38
N PRO A 108 7.08 -7.48 -13.24
CA PRO A 108 6.53 -8.44 -14.19
C PRO A 108 4.98 -8.40 -14.30
N LEU A 109 4.29 -8.14 -13.19
CA LEU A 109 2.83 -7.96 -13.21
C LEU A 109 2.43 -6.70 -13.99
N LYS A 110 3.21 -5.63 -13.86
CA LYS A 110 3.01 -4.39 -14.63
C LYS A 110 3.28 -4.60 -16.14
N TRP A 111 4.24 -5.43 -16.51
CA TRP A 111 4.44 -5.81 -17.92
C TRP A 111 3.24 -6.61 -18.48
N LYS A 112 2.59 -7.42 -17.64
CA LYS A 112 1.34 -8.12 -17.96
C LYS A 112 0.11 -7.20 -17.92
N ARG A 113 0.29 -5.88 -17.86
CA ARG A 113 -0.77 -4.86 -17.81
C ARG A 113 -1.69 -4.97 -16.59
N LYS A 114 -1.27 -5.61 -15.51
CA LYS A 114 -2.07 -5.70 -14.28
C LYS A 114 -2.03 -4.39 -13.50
N LEU A 115 -3.10 -4.12 -12.76
CA LEU A 115 -3.13 -3.15 -11.66
C LEU A 115 -2.69 -3.88 -10.39
N VAL A 116 -1.56 -3.47 -9.81
CA VAL A 116 -1.08 -4.00 -8.53
C VAL A 116 -1.53 -3.06 -7.41
N ILE A 117 -2.29 -3.57 -6.47
CA ILE A 117 -2.79 -2.82 -5.33
C ILE A 117 -2.07 -3.32 -4.07
N PHE A 118 -1.27 -2.45 -3.48
CA PHE A 118 -0.72 -2.68 -2.16
C PHE A 118 -1.75 -2.33 -1.10
N ASP A 119 -2.19 -3.33 -0.34
CA ASP A 119 -2.95 -3.15 0.89
C ASP A 119 -1.94 -2.91 2.02
N ARG A 120 -1.79 -1.68 2.44
CA ARG A 120 -0.67 -1.11 3.18
C ARG A 120 0.61 -1.02 2.33
N TYR A 121 1.53 -0.16 2.74
CA TYR A 121 2.82 0.01 2.06
C TYR A 121 3.90 0.45 3.05
N TYR A 122 5.11 0.67 2.57
CA TYR A 122 6.25 1.11 3.38
C TYR A 122 5.95 2.35 4.26
N TYR A 123 5.07 3.22 3.81
CA TYR A 123 4.68 4.42 4.58
C TYR A 123 3.97 4.13 5.90
N ASP A 124 3.42 2.94 6.10
CA ASP A 124 2.86 2.50 7.36
C ASP A 124 3.91 2.48 8.50
N TYR A 125 5.20 2.28 8.17
CA TYR A 125 6.28 2.39 9.16
C TYR A 125 6.47 3.80 9.73
N PHE A 126 5.97 4.83 9.06
CA PHE A 126 5.99 6.20 9.58
C PHE A 126 4.88 6.46 10.58
N VAL A 127 3.83 5.64 10.52
CA VAL A 127 2.61 5.79 11.32
C VAL A 127 2.63 4.82 12.50
N ASP A 128 2.86 3.53 12.25
CA ASP A 128 2.70 2.47 13.23
C ASP A 128 3.80 1.41 13.12
N MET A 129 4.97 1.72 13.67
CA MET A 129 6.08 0.76 13.77
C MET A 129 5.78 -0.38 14.74
N TYR A 130 4.93 -0.13 15.75
CA TYR A 130 4.58 -1.10 16.77
C TYR A 130 3.86 -2.32 16.17
N ARG A 131 2.97 -2.09 15.23
CA ARG A 131 2.29 -3.16 14.45
C ARG A 131 3.26 -4.13 13.78
N TYR A 132 4.44 -3.67 13.41
CA TYR A 132 5.48 -4.49 12.77
C TYR A 132 6.50 -5.04 13.76
N HIS A 133 6.26 -4.84 15.06
CA HIS A 133 7.13 -5.26 16.17
C HIS A 133 8.56 -4.72 16.06
N TYR A 134 8.73 -3.47 15.61
CA TYR A 134 10.03 -2.81 15.53
C TYR A 134 10.32 -1.92 16.72
N SER A 135 11.52 -2.09 17.30
CA SER A 135 12.12 -1.19 18.30
C SER A 135 13.11 -0.21 17.67
N LEU A 136 13.05 0.02 16.36
CA LEU A 136 13.98 0.88 15.65
C LEU A 136 13.63 2.36 15.87
N PRO A 137 14.64 3.26 15.87
CA PRO A 137 14.39 4.70 15.86
C PRO A 137 13.58 5.13 14.64
N LYS A 138 12.66 6.09 14.83
CA LYS A 138 11.74 6.56 13.77
C LYS A 138 12.44 7.16 12.53
N TRP A 139 13.70 7.57 12.66
CA TRP A 139 14.46 8.07 11.51
C TRP A 139 14.90 6.97 10.55
N VAL A 140 15.06 5.71 11.01
CA VAL A 140 15.52 4.58 10.20
C VAL A 140 14.63 4.35 8.99
N PRO A 141 13.32 4.08 9.14
CA PRO A 141 12.47 3.89 7.96
C PRO A 141 12.37 5.15 7.09
N LYS A 142 12.47 6.35 7.66
CA LYS A 142 12.47 7.60 6.88
C LYS A 142 13.72 7.71 5.99
N PHE A 143 14.89 7.41 6.52
CA PHE A 143 16.14 7.43 5.79
C PHE A 143 16.11 6.45 4.60
N PHE A 144 15.72 5.21 4.84
CA PHE A 144 15.67 4.19 3.79
C PHE A 144 14.51 4.36 2.80
N SER A 145 13.55 5.23 3.07
CA SER A 145 12.43 5.50 2.15
C SER A 145 12.85 6.05 0.79
N VAL A 146 14.07 6.59 0.69
CA VAL A 146 14.63 7.14 -0.56
C VAL A 146 14.81 6.06 -1.61
N ILE A 147 15.21 4.85 -1.21
CA ILE A 147 15.48 3.72 -2.11
C ILE A 147 14.24 2.85 -2.36
N ILE A 148 13.15 3.09 -1.64
CA ILE A 148 11.91 2.33 -1.83
C ILE A 148 11.19 2.80 -3.09
N PRO A 149 10.82 1.90 -4.03
CA PRO A 149 10.00 2.23 -5.19
C PRO A 149 8.68 2.88 -4.74
N LYS A 150 8.30 3.97 -5.39
CA LYS A 150 7.10 4.73 -5.01
C LYS A 150 5.91 4.28 -5.87
N PRO A 151 4.77 3.93 -5.27
CA PRO A 151 3.54 3.68 -6.02
C PRO A 151 3.14 4.89 -6.87
N LYS A 152 2.50 4.64 -7.99
CA LYS A 152 2.08 5.72 -8.91
C LYS A 152 1.00 6.61 -8.30
N ILE A 153 0.17 6.02 -7.42
CA ILE A 153 -0.77 6.75 -6.54
C ILE A 153 -0.73 6.08 -5.17
N THR A 154 -0.79 6.87 -4.13
CA THR A 154 -0.94 6.42 -2.74
C THR A 154 -2.24 7.00 -2.21
N PHE A 155 -3.30 6.22 -2.18
CA PHE A 155 -4.57 6.61 -1.58
C PHE A 155 -4.47 6.50 -0.06
N ILE A 156 -4.80 7.57 0.63
CA ILE A 156 -4.90 7.63 2.08
C ILE A 156 -6.38 7.82 2.41
N LEU A 157 -6.97 6.75 2.92
CA LEU A 157 -8.38 6.72 3.30
C LEU A 157 -8.51 7.35 4.67
N TYR A 158 -9.35 8.37 4.80
CA TYR A 158 -9.53 9.10 6.04
C TYR A 158 -11.03 9.31 6.34
N ALA A 159 -11.33 9.43 7.59
CA ALA A 159 -12.59 9.94 8.14
C ALA A 159 -12.29 10.49 9.53
N GLN A 160 -13.31 11.01 10.21
CA GLN A 160 -13.18 11.41 11.61
C GLN A 160 -12.75 10.20 12.47
N PRO A 161 -11.83 10.38 13.43
CA PRO A 161 -11.29 9.26 14.23
C PRO A 161 -12.38 8.46 14.94
N GLU A 162 -13.44 9.12 15.41
CA GLU A 162 -14.57 8.48 16.08
C GLU A 162 -15.27 7.50 15.15
N ILE A 163 -15.49 7.89 13.88
CA ILE A 163 -16.14 7.05 12.87
C ILE A 163 -15.30 5.78 12.61
N LEU A 164 -14.01 5.96 12.44
CA LEU A 164 -13.09 4.83 12.20
C LEU A 164 -13.03 3.90 13.41
N TYR A 165 -12.96 4.46 14.61
CA TYR A 165 -12.98 3.71 15.86
C TYR A 165 -14.27 2.89 16.03
N TYR A 166 -15.44 3.48 15.76
CA TYR A 166 -16.71 2.75 15.88
C TYR A 166 -16.87 1.68 14.80
N ARG A 167 -16.27 1.83 13.62
CA ARG A 167 -16.28 0.80 12.57
C ARG A 167 -15.41 -0.41 12.93
N LYS A 168 -14.29 -0.19 13.63
CA LYS A 168 -13.37 -1.28 14.01
C LYS A 168 -12.63 -0.94 15.30
N ARG A 169 -13.05 -1.54 16.41
CA ARG A 169 -12.52 -1.30 17.76
C ARG A 169 -11.28 -2.15 18.07
N GLU A 170 -10.28 -2.15 17.22
CA GLU A 170 -9.02 -2.88 17.43
C GLU A 170 -7.99 -2.08 18.23
N LEU A 171 -8.08 -0.77 18.20
CA LEU A 171 -7.22 0.17 18.91
C LEU A 171 -8.05 1.09 19.81
N THR A 172 -7.42 1.84 20.68
CA THR A 172 -8.10 2.90 21.45
C THR A 172 -8.45 4.09 20.55
N LEU A 173 -9.43 4.89 20.95
CA LEU A 173 -9.76 6.12 20.21
C LEU A 173 -8.58 7.08 20.13
N GLU A 174 -7.79 7.18 21.20
CA GLU A 174 -6.57 8.00 21.24
C GLU A 174 -5.55 7.55 20.18
N GLU A 175 -5.27 6.24 20.09
CA GLU A 175 -4.35 5.68 19.10
C GLU A 175 -4.90 5.85 17.68
N THR A 176 -6.21 5.66 17.48
CA THR A 176 -6.86 5.90 16.18
C THR A 176 -6.70 7.36 15.77
N THR A 177 -6.91 8.30 16.68
CA THR A 177 -6.72 9.75 16.44
C THR A 177 -5.27 10.05 16.07
N ARG A 178 -4.31 9.49 16.83
CA ARG A 178 -2.89 9.63 16.52
C ARG A 178 -2.53 9.13 15.13
N GLN A 179 -3.09 7.97 14.73
CA GLN A 179 -2.88 7.40 13.40
C GLN A 179 -3.49 8.26 12.30
N CYS A 180 -4.69 8.82 12.49
CA CYS A 180 -5.31 9.74 11.54
C CYS A 180 -4.43 10.96 11.26
N VAL A 181 -3.88 11.58 12.30
CA VAL A 181 -2.95 12.71 12.17
C VAL A 181 -1.69 12.27 11.42
N ALA A 182 -1.11 11.13 11.79
CA ALA A 182 0.10 10.63 11.16
C ALA A 182 -0.08 10.28 9.67
N PHE A 183 -1.22 9.70 9.27
CA PHE A 183 -1.53 9.45 7.86
C PHE A 183 -1.76 10.76 7.07
N THR A 184 -2.38 11.75 7.69
CA THR A 184 -2.52 13.09 7.08
C THR A 184 -1.14 13.74 6.85
N ASP A 185 -0.21 13.56 7.77
CA ASP A 185 1.17 14.04 7.62
C ASP A 185 1.95 13.26 6.54
N VAL A 186 1.68 11.98 6.37
CA VAL A 186 2.20 11.20 5.23
C VAL A 186 1.65 11.76 3.93
N ALA A 187 0.35 12.09 3.87
CA ALA A 187 -0.28 12.69 2.68
C ALA A 187 0.42 13.98 2.24
N LYS A 188 0.77 14.85 3.18
CA LYS A 188 1.48 16.12 2.88
C LYS A 188 2.89 15.91 2.32
N LYS A 189 3.57 14.81 2.68
CA LYS A 189 4.98 14.53 2.33
C LYS A 189 5.14 13.67 1.08
N VAL A 190 4.16 12.86 0.75
CA VAL A 190 4.21 11.92 -0.38
C VAL A 190 3.54 12.56 -1.60
N LYS A 191 4.33 12.93 -2.62
CA LYS A 191 3.83 13.61 -3.83
C LYS A 191 2.74 12.85 -4.58
N SER A 192 2.71 11.53 -4.49
CA SER A 192 1.70 10.68 -5.14
C SER A 192 0.48 10.42 -4.24
N ALA A 193 0.40 11.05 -3.07
CA ALA A 193 -0.69 10.84 -2.14
C ALA A 193 -1.96 11.57 -2.58
N VAL A 194 -3.09 10.88 -2.41
CA VAL A 194 -4.45 11.41 -2.60
C VAL A 194 -5.25 11.05 -1.35
N LEU A 195 -5.83 12.03 -0.69
CA LEU A 195 -6.73 11.84 0.43
C LEU A 195 -8.11 11.49 -0.11
N ILE A 196 -8.70 10.41 0.42
CA ILE A 196 -10.04 9.94 0.06
C ILE A 196 -10.89 9.90 1.33
N ASP A 197 -11.91 10.72 1.38
CA ASP A 197 -12.90 10.68 2.44
C ASP A 197 -13.73 9.39 2.33
N VAL A 198 -13.76 8.59 3.39
CA VAL A 198 -14.50 7.32 3.44
C VAL A 198 -15.75 7.37 4.30
N ASP A 199 -16.18 8.57 4.69
CA ASP A 199 -17.47 8.78 5.37
C ASP A 199 -18.58 9.12 4.38
N ARG A 200 -18.74 8.27 3.36
CA ARG A 200 -19.72 8.39 2.29
C ARG A 200 -20.00 7.03 1.64
N PRO A 201 -20.98 6.91 0.72
CA PRO A 201 -21.29 5.66 0.05
C PRO A 201 -20.10 5.06 -0.67
N ILE A 202 -19.96 3.73 -0.56
CA ILE A 202 -18.82 2.98 -1.13
C ILE A 202 -18.68 3.17 -2.64
N ASP A 203 -19.80 3.24 -3.37
CA ASP A 203 -19.81 3.42 -4.82
C ASP A 203 -19.16 4.73 -5.23
N ASP A 204 -19.38 5.81 -4.49
CA ASP A 204 -18.80 7.12 -4.77
C ASP A 204 -17.29 7.14 -4.47
N ILE A 205 -16.87 6.46 -3.39
CA ILE A 205 -15.47 6.27 -3.05
C ILE A 205 -14.76 5.51 -4.17
N VAL A 206 -15.34 4.40 -4.62
CA VAL A 206 -14.76 3.56 -5.68
C VAL A 206 -14.69 4.31 -7.01
N LYS A 207 -15.74 5.03 -7.40
CA LYS A 207 -15.74 5.87 -8.61
C LYS A 207 -14.63 6.91 -8.58
N GLU A 208 -14.41 7.59 -7.45
CA GLU A 208 -13.35 8.58 -7.31
C GLU A 208 -11.97 7.92 -7.41
N ILE A 209 -11.72 6.81 -6.73
CA ILE A 209 -10.46 6.07 -6.81
C ILE A 209 -10.19 5.62 -8.25
N VAL A 210 -11.21 5.06 -8.94
CA VAL A 210 -11.10 4.64 -10.35
C VAL A 210 -10.79 5.83 -11.25
N SER A 211 -11.44 6.98 -11.04
CA SER A 211 -11.16 8.20 -11.78
C SER A 211 -9.70 8.64 -11.66
N HIS A 212 -9.16 8.67 -10.44
CA HIS A 212 -7.74 8.97 -10.22
C HIS A 212 -6.80 7.97 -10.90
N ILE A 213 -7.13 6.68 -10.86
CA ILE A 213 -6.35 5.63 -11.53
C ILE A 213 -6.33 5.84 -13.05
N ILE A 214 -7.49 6.10 -13.66
CA ILE A 214 -7.62 6.32 -15.10
C ILE A 214 -6.86 7.60 -15.52
N ASN A 215 -7.07 8.71 -14.83
CA ASN A 215 -6.40 9.98 -15.12
C ASN A 215 -4.88 9.82 -15.04
N ARG A 216 -4.38 9.18 -13.98
CA ARG A 216 -2.95 8.93 -13.84
C ARG A 216 -2.38 8.06 -14.96
N ARG A 217 -3.13 7.05 -15.38
CA ARG A 217 -2.74 6.20 -16.51
C ARG A 217 -2.66 6.99 -17.82
N VAL A 218 -3.63 7.87 -18.08
CA VAL A 218 -3.64 8.74 -19.27
C VAL A 218 -2.42 9.66 -19.26
N GLU A 219 -2.10 10.30 -18.13
CA GLU A 219 -0.91 11.14 -17.98
C GLU A 219 0.38 10.37 -18.29
N LEU A 220 0.54 9.18 -17.69
CA LEU A 220 1.70 8.31 -17.92
C LEU A 220 1.82 7.86 -19.39
N THR A 221 0.71 7.78 -20.12
CA THR A 221 0.70 7.43 -21.54
C THR A 221 1.06 8.63 -22.41
N LYS A 222 0.54 9.83 -22.10
CA LYS A 222 0.87 11.05 -22.84
C LYS A 222 2.37 11.40 -22.79
N HIS A 223 3.01 11.22 -21.62
CA HIS A 223 4.46 11.42 -21.48
C HIS A 223 5.32 10.43 -22.28
N LYS A 224 4.76 9.31 -22.73
CA LYS A 224 5.45 8.31 -23.56
C LYS A 224 5.39 8.60 -25.05
N LEU A 225 4.47 9.48 -25.46
CA LEU A 225 4.25 9.83 -26.87
C LEU A 225 4.95 11.13 -27.28
N LYS A 226 5.51 11.85 -26.31
CA LYS A 226 6.43 12.97 -26.52
C LYS A 226 7.87 12.48 -26.45
#